data_c3e5f48ae93c7e31ea389b23fcc2eb50
#
_entry.id   c3e5f48ae93c7e31ea389b23fcc2eb50
#
_cell.length_a   1.000
_cell.length_b   1.000
_cell.length_c   1.000
_cell.angle_alpha   90.00
_cell.angle_beta   90.00
_cell.angle_gamma   90.00
#
_symmetry.space_group_name_H-M   'P 1'
#
loop_
_entity.id
_entity.type
_entity.pdbx_description
1 polymer ?
#
loop_
_entity_poly.entity_id
_entity_poly.type
_entity_poly.pdbx_seq_one_letter_code
_entity_poly.pdbx_strand_id
1 'polypeptide(L)'
;KQELKEKMNQVLAPRKQLNLVPYGNHCRGSKFIDASHYITPQLIETFNQICSEIDGFYFGRMDIMFESYAQLEKGENFEIVEINGALSEPTHIYDPKHSLFYGWKELTRHFHYMYEISKINNEHFNNPYLTFKEGVKEFKKHHEYYDVILKF
;
A
#
# COMPACT_ATOMS: atom_id res chain seq x y z
N LYS A 1 17.35 -0.84 17.95
CA LYS A 1 18.62 -0.07 17.75
C LYS A 1 19.84 -0.79 18.35
N GLN A 2 19.71 -1.46 19.51
CA GLN A 2 20.82 -2.16 20.17
C GLN A 2 21.24 -3.42 19.42
N GLU A 3 20.29 -4.22 18.99
CA GLU A 3 20.49 -5.45 18.21
C GLU A 3 21.18 -5.23 16.84
N LEU A 4 20.92 -4.07 16.21
CA LEU A 4 21.59 -3.67 14.96
C LEU A 4 23.06 -3.26 15.21
N LYS A 5 23.39 -2.67 16.36
CA LYS A 5 24.78 -2.29 16.68
C LYS A 5 25.71 -3.49 16.78
N GLU A 6 25.23 -4.60 17.33
CA GLU A 6 26.00 -5.84 17.43
C GLU A 6 26.23 -6.51 16.07
N LYS A 7 25.30 -6.30 15.12
CA LYS A 7 25.39 -6.84 13.76
C LYS A 7 26.18 -5.96 12.78
N MET A 8 26.42 -4.69 13.12
CA MET A 8 27.09 -3.74 12.22
C MET A 8 28.53 -4.07 11.89
N ASN A 9 29.22 -4.77 12.79
CA ASN A 9 30.64 -5.19 12.60
C ASN A 9 30.76 -6.62 12.03
N GLN A 10 29.65 -7.24 11.70
CA GLN A 10 29.65 -8.60 11.15
C GLN A 10 29.98 -8.59 9.67
N VAL A 11 31.05 -9.24 9.26
CA VAL A 11 31.36 -9.49 7.85
C VAL A 11 30.54 -10.70 7.41
N LEU A 12 29.63 -10.44 6.46
CA LEU A 12 28.76 -11.50 5.91
C LEU A 12 29.57 -12.40 4.96
N ALA A 13 29.34 -13.71 5.04
CA ALA A 13 29.88 -14.64 4.07
C ALA A 13 29.33 -14.32 2.65
N PRO A 14 30.04 -14.67 1.55
CA PRO A 14 29.57 -14.46 0.20
C PRO A 14 28.15 -14.99 -0.01
N ARG A 15 27.28 -14.17 -0.62
CA ARG A 15 25.85 -14.45 -0.90
C ARG A 15 24.96 -14.59 0.36
N LYS A 16 25.45 -14.34 1.55
CA LYS A 16 24.57 -14.22 2.74
C LYS A 16 23.92 -12.85 2.77
N GLN A 17 22.62 -12.83 3.04
CA GLN A 17 21.85 -11.60 3.25
C GLN A 17 21.50 -11.48 4.73
N LEU A 18 21.57 -10.28 5.26
CA LEU A 18 21.11 -9.93 6.59
C LEU A 18 19.93 -8.96 6.45
N ASN A 19 18.76 -9.36 6.90
CA ASN A 19 17.63 -8.46 6.96
C ASN A 19 17.84 -7.46 8.11
N LEU A 20 18.04 -6.19 7.77
CA LEU A 20 18.27 -5.11 8.74
C LEU A 20 16.96 -4.54 9.29
N VAL A 21 15.87 -4.61 8.51
CA VAL A 21 14.56 -4.09 8.87
C VAL A 21 13.52 -5.17 8.62
N PRO A 22 12.84 -5.69 9.67
CA PRO A 22 11.90 -6.79 9.52
C PRO A 22 10.60 -6.41 8.78
N TYR A 23 10.34 -5.12 8.63
CA TYR A 23 9.13 -4.60 7.96
C TYR A 23 9.51 -3.71 6.79
N GLY A 24 8.73 -3.80 5.71
CA GLY A 24 8.83 -2.87 4.59
C GLY A 24 8.35 -1.47 4.99
N ASN A 25 9.27 -0.59 5.38
CA ASN A 25 8.95 0.79 5.72
C ASN A 25 9.96 1.72 5.05
N HIS A 26 9.47 2.59 4.17
CA HIS A 26 10.29 3.53 3.40
C HIS A 26 11.08 4.48 4.32
N CYS A 27 10.44 5.02 5.35
CA CYS A 27 11.09 5.92 6.33
C CYS A 27 12.21 5.24 7.14
N ARG A 28 12.28 3.91 7.13
CA ARG A 28 13.32 3.12 7.77
C ARG A 28 14.38 2.59 6.80
N GLY A 29 14.34 3.06 5.55
CA GLY A 29 15.33 2.72 4.54
C GLY A 29 15.03 1.46 3.73
N SER A 30 13.82 0.91 3.79
CA SER A 30 13.41 -0.19 2.91
C SER A 30 13.35 0.30 1.47
N LYS A 31 13.92 -0.46 0.56
CA LYS A 31 13.85 -0.22 -0.88
C LYS A 31 12.57 -0.84 -1.44
N PHE A 32 11.75 -0.03 -2.07
CA PHE A 32 10.62 -0.51 -2.85
C PHE A 32 11.08 -0.85 -4.27
N ILE A 33 10.59 -1.95 -4.81
CA ILE A 33 10.88 -2.41 -6.16
C ILE A 33 9.55 -2.58 -6.90
N ASP A 34 9.48 -2.03 -8.09
CA ASP A 34 8.32 -2.22 -8.96
C ASP A 34 8.30 -3.66 -9.49
N ALA A 35 7.31 -4.39 -9.03
CA ALA A 35 7.04 -5.78 -9.39
C ALA A 35 5.85 -5.91 -10.37
N SER A 36 5.45 -4.83 -11.05
CA SER A 36 4.30 -4.81 -11.95
C SER A 36 4.39 -5.84 -13.09
N HIS A 37 5.60 -6.26 -13.44
CA HIS A 37 5.82 -7.32 -14.45
C HIS A 37 5.35 -8.72 -14.02
N TYR A 38 5.06 -8.92 -12.73
CA TYR A 38 4.45 -10.16 -12.22
C TYR A 38 2.92 -10.14 -12.22
N ILE A 39 2.31 -9.01 -12.58
CA ILE A 39 0.85 -8.90 -12.64
C ILE A 39 0.35 -9.65 -13.88
N THR A 40 -0.30 -10.77 -13.64
CA THR A 40 -0.93 -11.59 -14.66
C THR A 40 -2.46 -11.44 -14.63
N PRO A 41 -3.19 -11.80 -15.70
CA PRO A 41 -4.65 -11.82 -15.67
C PRO A 41 -5.21 -12.72 -14.54
N GLN A 42 -4.54 -13.83 -14.26
CA GLN A 42 -4.94 -14.73 -13.16
C GLN A 42 -4.81 -14.06 -11.80
N LEU A 43 -3.69 -13.36 -11.56
CA LEU A 43 -3.48 -12.62 -10.31
C LEU A 43 -4.52 -11.51 -10.12
N ILE A 44 -4.87 -10.80 -11.19
CA ILE A 44 -5.93 -9.78 -11.18
C ILE A 44 -7.26 -10.41 -10.78
N GLU A 45 -7.65 -11.53 -11.39
CA GLU A 45 -8.91 -12.21 -11.10
C GLU A 45 -8.96 -12.69 -9.65
N THR A 46 -7.88 -13.29 -9.15
CA THR A 46 -7.77 -13.74 -7.76
C THR A 46 -8.00 -12.60 -6.77
N PHE A 47 -7.34 -11.47 -6.98
CA PHE A 47 -7.51 -10.32 -6.07
C PHE A 47 -8.84 -9.59 -6.27
N ASN A 48 -9.42 -9.59 -7.47
CA ASN A 48 -10.77 -9.09 -7.66
C ASN A 48 -11.79 -9.87 -6.83
N GLN A 49 -11.69 -11.20 -6.83
CA GLN A 49 -12.56 -12.05 -6.01
C GLN A 49 -12.39 -11.76 -4.52
N ILE A 50 -11.16 -11.71 -4.02
CA ILE A 50 -10.85 -11.39 -2.61
C ILE A 50 -11.39 -10.01 -2.23
N CYS A 51 -11.12 -8.99 -3.05
CA CYS A 51 -11.57 -7.63 -2.77
C CYS A 51 -13.09 -7.48 -2.82
N SER A 52 -13.79 -8.27 -3.66
CA SER A 52 -15.25 -8.23 -3.76
C SER A 52 -15.96 -8.76 -2.51
N GLU A 53 -15.29 -9.58 -1.69
CA GLU A 53 -15.81 -10.07 -0.42
C GLU A 53 -15.67 -9.05 0.72
N ILE A 54 -14.95 -7.94 0.49
CA ILE A 54 -14.77 -6.89 1.49
C ILE A 54 -15.73 -5.74 1.19
N ASP A 55 -16.80 -5.65 1.95
CA ASP A 55 -17.83 -4.63 1.77
C ASP A 55 -17.23 -3.20 1.79
N GLY A 56 -17.50 -2.45 0.72
CA GLY A 56 -17.06 -1.06 0.59
C GLY A 56 -15.59 -0.86 0.23
N PHE A 57 -14.81 -1.91 0.00
CA PHE A 57 -13.42 -1.82 -0.42
C PHE A 57 -13.31 -1.75 -1.95
N TYR A 58 -13.49 -0.57 -2.50
CA TYR A 58 -13.42 -0.33 -3.96
C TYR A 58 -12.07 0.17 -4.44
N PHE A 59 -11.25 0.69 -3.52
CA PHE A 59 -9.93 1.23 -3.84
C PHE A 59 -9.06 1.28 -2.59
N GLY A 60 -7.80 0.87 -2.72
CA GLY A 60 -6.85 0.89 -1.62
C GLY A 60 -5.57 0.16 -1.96
N ARG A 61 -4.77 -0.10 -0.92
CA ARG A 61 -3.55 -0.88 -1.00
C ARG A 61 -3.57 -1.98 0.05
N MET A 62 -3.25 -3.19 -0.36
CA MET A 62 -3.01 -4.32 0.54
C MET A 62 -1.51 -4.58 0.63
N ASP A 63 -0.98 -4.63 1.84
CA ASP A 63 0.36 -5.10 2.10
C ASP A 63 0.26 -6.59 2.44
N ILE A 64 0.90 -7.44 1.65
CA ILE A 64 0.78 -8.89 1.72
C ILE A 64 2.14 -9.56 1.90
N MET A 65 2.15 -10.69 2.59
CA MET A 65 3.28 -11.62 2.62
C MET A 65 2.88 -12.90 1.89
N PHE A 66 3.76 -13.44 1.06
CA PHE A 66 3.47 -14.64 0.27
C PHE A 66 4.73 -15.47 0.05
N GLU A 67 4.58 -16.77 -0.20
CA GLU A 67 5.69 -17.69 -0.41
C GLU A 67 6.24 -17.64 -1.84
N SER A 68 5.35 -17.64 -2.84
CA SER A 68 5.73 -17.58 -4.25
C SER A 68 4.63 -16.95 -5.11
N TYR A 69 5.01 -16.33 -6.22
CA TYR A 69 4.04 -15.76 -7.17
C TYR A 69 3.06 -16.80 -7.73
N ALA A 70 3.53 -18.03 -7.98
CA ALA A 70 2.67 -19.11 -8.51
C ALA A 70 1.56 -19.53 -7.53
N GLN A 71 1.82 -19.45 -6.22
CA GLN A 71 0.81 -19.70 -5.20
C GLN A 71 -0.09 -18.47 -5.02
N LEU A 72 0.49 -17.28 -5.03
CA LEU A 72 -0.27 -16.04 -4.94
C LEU A 72 -1.31 -15.91 -6.07
N GLU A 73 -0.97 -16.28 -7.29
CA GLU A 73 -1.89 -16.32 -8.43
C GLU A 73 -3.11 -17.23 -8.19
N LYS A 74 -2.95 -18.28 -7.39
CA LYS A 74 -4.02 -19.19 -7.01
C LYS A 74 -4.79 -18.77 -5.77
N GLY A 75 -4.37 -17.69 -5.10
CA GLY A 75 -4.91 -17.29 -3.81
C GLY A 75 -4.48 -18.20 -2.66
N GLU A 76 -3.29 -18.83 -2.77
CA GLU A 76 -2.77 -19.79 -1.81
C GLU A 76 -1.52 -19.22 -1.09
N ASN A 77 -1.31 -19.63 0.16
CA ASN A 77 -0.08 -19.37 0.94
C ASN A 77 0.35 -17.90 0.95
N PHE A 78 -0.59 -17.02 1.23
CA PHE A 78 -0.34 -15.61 1.47
C PHE A 78 -1.14 -15.11 2.67
N GLU A 79 -0.68 -14.00 3.25
CA GLU A 79 -1.32 -13.32 4.37
C GLU A 79 -1.46 -11.83 4.06
N ILE A 80 -2.63 -11.26 4.33
CA ILE A 80 -2.84 -9.81 4.29
C ILE A 80 -2.38 -9.25 5.61
N VAL A 81 -1.31 -8.45 5.59
CA VAL A 81 -0.71 -7.84 6.78
C VAL A 81 -1.39 -6.52 7.13
N GLU A 82 -1.74 -5.75 6.11
CA GLU A 82 -2.35 -4.42 6.26
C GLU A 82 -3.24 -4.09 5.08
N ILE A 83 -4.36 -3.43 5.36
CA ILE A 83 -5.24 -2.86 4.34
C ILE A 83 -5.28 -1.35 4.54
N ASN A 84 -4.82 -0.61 3.53
CA ASN A 84 -4.80 0.84 3.50
C ASN A 84 -5.93 1.35 2.60
N GLY A 85 -6.66 2.35 3.06
CA GLY A 85 -7.80 2.93 2.34
C GLY A 85 -7.41 3.79 1.13
N ALA A 86 -8.38 4.52 0.62
CA ALA A 86 -8.31 5.25 -0.64
C ALA A 86 -7.22 6.33 -0.73
N LEU A 87 -6.73 6.86 0.38
CA LEU A 87 -5.63 7.84 0.40
C LEU A 87 -4.24 7.18 0.36
N SER A 88 -4.16 5.86 0.28
CA SER A 88 -2.87 5.17 0.12
C SER A 88 -2.31 5.36 -1.28
N GLU A 89 -1.02 5.65 -1.35
CA GLU A 89 -0.31 5.82 -2.61
C GLU A 89 0.25 4.51 -3.16
N PRO A 90 0.43 4.39 -4.49
CA PRO A 90 1.02 3.20 -5.10
C PRO A 90 2.52 3.15 -4.87
N THR A 91 2.99 2.23 -4.02
CA THR A 91 4.39 2.20 -3.55
C THR A 91 5.42 1.86 -4.63
N HIS A 92 5.03 1.32 -5.77
CA HIS A 92 5.93 1.07 -6.90
C HIS A 92 6.56 2.34 -7.47
N ILE A 93 5.93 3.52 -7.27
CA ILE A 93 6.50 4.82 -7.69
C ILE A 93 7.84 5.14 -7.00
N TYR A 94 8.11 4.50 -5.87
CA TYR A 94 9.35 4.68 -5.10
C TYR A 94 10.50 3.78 -5.57
N ASP A 95 10.32 2.97 -6.61
CA ASP A 95 11.44 2.24 -7.21
C ASP A 95 12.45 3.25 -7.78
N PRO A 96 13.72 3.19 -7.36
CA PRO A 96 14.75 4.13 -7.84
C PRO A 96 14.96 4.17 -9.35
N LYS A 97 14.46 3.18 -10.10
CA LYS A 97 14.49 3.19 -11.58
C LYS A 97 13.49 4.18 -12.19
N HIS A 98 12.49 4.63 -11.43
CA HIS A 98 11.46 5.53 -11.93
C HIS A 98 11.84 6.99 -11.74
N SER A 99 11.42 7.82 -12.69
CA SER A 99 11.58 9.27 -12.61
C SER A 99 10.45 9.91 -11.80
N LEU A 100 10.66 11.14 -11.34
CA LEU A 100 9.63 11.94 -10.70
C LEU A 100 8.38 12.10 -11.60
N PHE A 101 8.58 12.29 -12.90
CA PHE A 101 7.47 12.42 -13.87
C PHE A 101 6.65 11.13 -13.99
N TYR A 102 7.29 9.96 -13.87
CA TYR A 102 6.60 8.69 -13.79
C TYR A 102 5.69 8.65 -12.55
N GLY A 103 6.24 9.02 -11.39
CA GLY A 103 5.46 9.08 -10.14
C GLY A 103 4.25 9.99 -10.24
N TRP A 104 4.41 11.19 -10.79
CA TRP A 104 3.29 12.12 -11.00
C TRP A 104 2.21 11.56 -11.95
N LYS A 105 2.62 10.90 -13.02
CA LYS A 105 1.69 10.25 -13.96
C LYS A 105 0.88 9.15 -13.26
N GLU A 106 1.54 8.31 -12.46
CA GLU A 106 0.88 7.23 -11.72
C GLU A 106 -0.10 7.78 -10.67
N LEU A 107 0.29 8.79 -9.91
CA LEU A 107 -0.58 9.46 -8.94
C LEU A 107 -1.80 10.09 -9.63
N THR A 108 -1.61 10.77 -10.76
CA THR A 108 -2.72 11.35 -11.53
C THR A 108 -3.70 10.26 -11.99
N ARG A 109 -3.19 9.11 -12.44
CA ARG A 109 -4.01 7.96 -12.83
C ARG A 109 -4.80 7.40 -11.65
N HIS A 110 -4.18 7.29 -10.47
CA HIS A 110 -4.86 6.84 -9.25
C HIS A 110 -5.97 7.79 -8.82
N PHE A 111 -5.72 9.10 -8.84
CA PHE A 111 -6.77 10.10 -8.56
C PHE A 111 -7.92 10.04 -9.55
N HIS A 112 -7.64 9.76 -10.81
CA HIS A 112 -8.70 9.57 -11.81
C HIS A 112 -9.58 8.36 -11.48
N TYR A 113 -8.97 7.21 -11.12
CA TYR A 113 -9.74 6.03 -10.70
C TYR A 113 -10.58 6.31 -9.45
N MET A 114 -10.01 6.96 -8.43
CA MET A 114 -10.77 7.33 -7.24
C MET A 114 -11.96 8.24 -7.58
N TYR A 115 -11.77 9.18 -8.49
CA TYR A 115 -12.85 10.05 -8.96
C TYR A 115 -13.97 9.25 -9.64
N GLU A 116 -13.66 8.36 -10.57
CA GLU A 116 -14.66 7.55 -11.25
C GLU A 116 -15.40 6.62 -10.27
N ILE A 117 -14.69 5.98 -9.35
CA ILE A 117 -15.30 5.17 -8.30
C ILE A 117 -16.22 6.01 -7.41
N SER A 118 -15.79 7.22 -7.03
CA SER A 118 -16.62 8.10 -6.20
C SER A 118 -17.92 8.52 -6.90
N LYS A 119 -17.89 8.73 -8.23
CA LYS A 119 -19.08 8.99 -9.02
C LYS A 119 -20.05 7.80 -9.00
N ILE A 120 -19.53 6.61 -9.27
CA ILE A 120 -20.33 5.38 -9.25
C ILE A 120 -20.97 5.18 -7.87
N ASN A 121 -20.20 5.36 -6.80
CA ASN A 121 -20.71 5.23 -5.44
C ASN A 121 -21.79 6.28 -5.12
N ASN A 122 -21.65 7.49 -5.60
CA ASN A 122 -22.66 8.53 -5.44
C ASN A 122 -23.95 8.19 -6.22
N GLU A 123 -23.81 7.79 -7.49
CA GLU A 123 -24.93 7.53 -8.39
C GLU A 123 -25.72 6.25 -8.03
N HIS A 124 -25.02 5.17 -7.67
CA HIS A 124 -25.64 3.86 -7.44
C HIS A 124 -25.96 3.56 -5.98
N PHE A 125 -25.20 4.11 -5.03
CA PHE A 125 -25.38 3.85 -3.60
C PHE A 125 -25.84 5.07 -2.80
N ASN A 126 -26.13 6.21 -3.47
CA ASN A 126 -26.52 7.48 -2.84
C ASN A 126 -25.51 7.96 -1.76
N ASN A 127 -24.25 7.62 -1.90
CA ASN A 127 -23.21 8.09 -1.01
C ASN A 127 -22.91 9.56 -1.29
N PRO A 128 -23.21 10.51 -0.37
CA PRO A 128 -23.01 11.92 -0.63
C PRO A 128 -21.52 12.26 -0.73
N TYR A 129 -21.20 13.24 -1.58
CA TYR A 129 -19.86 13.84 -1.57
C TYR A 129 -19.67 14.66 -0.30
N LEU A 130 -18.47 14.58 0.27
CA LEU A 130 -18.09 15.48 1.35
C LEU A 130 -17.97 16.92 0.80
N THR A 131 -18.55 17.86 1.51
CA THR A 131 -18.26 19.27 1.29
C THR A 131 -16.83 19.60 1.72
N PHE A 132 -16.27 20.67 1.19
CA PHE A 132 -14.93 21.13 1.61
C PHE A 132 -14.86 21.35 3.13
N LYS A 133 -15.93 21.91 3.73
CA LYS A 133 -15.99 22.16 5.17
C LYS A 133 -15.96 20.86 5.99
N GLU A 134 -16.69 19.84 5.55
CA GLU A 134 -16.70 18.52 6.17
C GLU A 134 -15.33 17.84 6.03
N GLY A 135 -14.73 17.88 4.85
CA GLY A 135 -13.38 17.37 4.64
C GLY A 135 -12.35 18.00 5.58
N VAL A 136 -12.34 19.32 5.71
CA VAL A 136 -11.46 20.03 6.67
C VAL A 136 -11.74 19.60 8.11
N LYS A 137 -13.01 19.39 8.49
CA LYS A 137 -13.37 18.92 9.82
C LYS A 137 -12.83 17.52 10.09
N GLU A 138 -12.94 16.60 9.13
CA GLU A 138 -12.42 15.24 9.28
C GLU A 138 -10.88 15.22 9.36
N PHE A 139 -10.18 16.04 8.59
CA PHE A 139 -8.73 16.22 8.73
C PHE A 139 -8.32 16.70 10.13
N LYS A 140 -9.05 17.65 10.71
CA LYS A 140 -8.77 18.14 12.08
C LYS A 140 -8.98 17.02 13.12
N LYS A 141 -10.08 16.27 13.03
CA LYS A 141 -10.32 15.11 13.92
C LYS A 141 -9.21 14.07 13.82
N HIS A 142 -8.77 13.77 12.60
CA HIS A 142 -7.66 12.85 12.39
C HIS A 142 -6.38 13.34 13.06
N HIS A 143 -6.07 14.63 12.96
CA HIS A 143 -4.90 15.22 13.59
C HIS A 143 -4.97 15.16 15.12
N GLU A 144 -6.13 15.49 15.69
CA GLU A 144 -6.38 15.38 17.13
C GLU A 144 -6.22 13.93 17.63
N TYR A 145 -6.75 12.96 16.88
CA TYR A 145 -6.59 11.53 17.19
C TYR A 145 -5.13 11.09 17.13
N TYR A 146 -4.38 11.53 16.12
CA TYR A 146 -2.97 11.22 15.99
C TYR A 146 -2.13 11.78 17.15
N ASP A 147 -2.43 13.00 17.60
CA ASP A 147 -1.79 13.62 18.76
C ASP A 147 -2.04 12.86 20.07
N VAL A 148 -3.17 12.19 20.17
CA VAL A 148 -3.47 11.32 21.32
C VAL A 148 -2.63 10.04 21.27
N ILE A 149 -2.54 9.39 20.11
CA ILE A 149 -1.78 8.14 19.96
C ILE A 149 -0.27 8.36 20.21
N LEU A 150 0.29 9.49 19.79
CA LEU A 150 1.71 9.78 19.98
C LEU A 150 2.12 10.02 21.44
N LYS A 151 1.15 10.15 22.36
CA LYS A 151 1.40 10.32 23.80
C LYS A 151 1.50 9.01 24.57
N PHE A 152 1.23 7.88 23.91
CA PHE A 152 1.40 6.52 24.45
C PHE A 152 2.62 5.83 23.82
#